data_d3c5c08ea893abb50be732301e119bdb
#
_entry.id   d3c5c08ea893abb50be732301e119bdb
#
_cell.length_a   1.000
_cell.length_b   1.000
_cell.length_c   1.000
_cell.angle_alpha   90.00
_cell.angle_beta   90.00
_cell.angle_gamma   90.00
#
_symmetry.space_group_name_H-M   'P 1'
#
loop_
_entity.id
_entity.type
_entity.pdbx_description
1 polymer ?
#
loop_
_entity_poly.entity_id
_entity_poly.type
_entity_poly.pdbx_seq_one_letter_code
_entity_poly.pdbx_strand_id
1 'polypeptide(L)'
;MRGREVLLGVTGGVAAYKAAAVASGLVQAGAGVSVIMTPSATRFSGPTTFEALTGRPVHSDLFSPREHYQGEHIGLARRAELAIVSPATAQTLARLAHGLADDLLSTTLLCFTGPVLLAPAMNCEMSVSYTHLTLPTILLV
;
A
#
# COMPACT_ATOMS: atom_id res chain seq x y z
N MET A 1 -12.75 14.51 -0.74
CA MET A 1 -12.54 13.03 -0.86
C MET A 1 -13.84 12.24 -0.82
N ARG A 2 -14.98 12.87 -0.60
CA ARG A 2 -16.27 12.17 -0.52
C ARG A 2 -16.53 11.28 -1.74
N GLY A 3 -16.87 10.00 -1.49
CA GLY A 3 -17.17 9.02 -2.54
C GLY A 3 -15.97 8.52 -3.34
N ARG A 4 -14.75 8.96 -3.02
CA ARG A 4 -13.54 8.49 -3.67
C ARG A 4 -13.05 7.20 -3.04
N GLU A 5 -12.52 6.32 -3.86
CA GLU A 5 -11.98 5.04 -3.42
C GLU A 5 -10.45 5.07 -3.45
N VAL A 6 -9.84 4.82 -2.30
CA VAL A 6 -8.39 4.87 -2.12
C VAL A 6 -7.89 3.49 -1.69
N LEU A 7 -6.85 3.03 -2.35
CA LEU A 7 -6.08 1.86 -1.95
C LEU A 7 -4.90 2.33 -1.11
N LEU A 8 -4.81 1.86 0.13
CA LEU A 8 -3.68 2.14 1.02
C LEU A 8 -2.83 0.89 1.18
N GLY A 9 -1.61 0.94 0.68
CA GLY A 9 -0.59 -0.09 0.89
C GLY A 9 0.27 0.26 2.10
N VAL A 10 0.35 -0.65 3.06
CA VAL A 10 1.19 -0.51 4.26
C VAL A 10 2.31 -1.52 4.20
N THR A 11 3.54 -1.05 4.18
CA THR A 11 4.72 -1.90 4.06
C THR A 11 5.52 -1.97 5.36
N GLY A 12 6.43 -2.93 5.44
CA GLY A 12 7.09 -3.32 6.68
C GLY A 12 8.23 -2.40 7.10
N GLY A 13 7.92 -1.33 7.78
CA GLY A 13 8.88 -0.43 8.39
C GLY A 13 8.36 0.17 9.68
N VAL A 14 9.24 0.75 10.49
CA VAL A 14 8.84 1.38 11.76
C VAL A 14 7.76 2.44 11.55
N ALA A 15 7.81 3.16 10.42
CA ALA A 15 6.82 4.18 10.08
C ALA A 15 5.42 3.63 9.76
N ALA A 16 5.21 2.31 9.80
CA ALA A 16 3.89 1.71 9.58
C ALA A 16 2.82 2.24 10.55
N TYR A 17 3.19 2.62 11.77
CA TYR A 17 2.24 3.21 12.72
C TYR A 17 1.62 4.52 12.21
N LYS A 18 2.34 5.28 11.40
CA LYS A 18 1.85 6.53 10.81
C LYS A 18 0.76 6.29 9.76
N ALA A 19 0.75 5.11 9.14
CA ALA A 19 -0.28 4.75 8.17
C ALA A 19 -1.68 4.72 8.78
N ALA A 20 -1.80 4.42 10.07
CA ALA A 20 -3.08 4.48 10.78
C ALA A 20 -3.66 5.90 10.79
N ALA A 21 -2.83 6.92 10.98
CA ALA A 21 -3.26 8.31 10.90
C ALA A 21 -3.68 8.69 9.47
N VAL A 22 -2.98 8.18 8.46
CA VAL A 22 -3.34 8.38 7.05
C VAL A 22 -4.71 7.74 6.77
N ALA A 23 -4.92 6.49 7.18
CA ALA A 23 -6.20 5.80 7.00
C ALA A 23 -7.34 6.57 7.67
N SER A 24 -7.15 6.98 8.92
CA SER A 24 -8.14 7.76 9.67
C SER A 24 -8.46 9.08 8.99
N GLY A 25 -7.44 9.81 8.54
CA GLY A 25 -7.62 11.09 7.85
C GLY A 25 -8.40 10.95 6.52
N LEU A 26 -8.11 9.92 5.75
CA LEU A 26 -8.83 9.62 4.51
C LEU A 26 -10.31 9.30 4.77
N VAL A 27 -10.58 8.46 5.75
CA VAL A 27 -11.95 8.10 6.13
C VAL A 27 -12.72 9.34 6.62
N GLN A 28 -12.11 10.17 7.47
CA GLN A 28 -12.72 11.42 7.94
C GLN A 28 -12.99 12.40 6.80
N ALA A 29 -12.17 12.38 5.76
CA ALA A 29 -12.39 13.17 4.55
C ALA A 29 -13.48 12.59 3.63
N GLY A 30 -14.07 11.45 3.99
CA GLY A 30 -15.17 10.81 3.27
C GLY A 30 -14.75 9.82 2.20
N ALA A 31 -13.49 9.41 2.16
CA ALA A 31 -13.01 8.39 1.23
C ALA A 31 -13.35 6.98 1.72
N GLY A 32 -13.64 6.09 0.79
CA GLY A 32 -13.61 4.64 1.04
C GLY A 32 -12.15 4.18 0.97
N VAL A 33 -11.68 3.49 2.01
CA VAL A 33 -10.29 3.06 2.09
C VAL A 33 -10.21 1.54 2.15
N SER A 34 -9.53 0.96 1.19
CA SER A 34 -9.17 -0.46 1.18
C SER A 34 -7.68 -0.59 1.51
N VAL A 35 -7.34 -1.44 2.47
CA VAL A 35 -5.97 -1.56 2.98
C VAL A 35 -5.37 -2.90 2.56
N ILE A 36 -4.18 -2.85 1.98
CA ILE A 36 -3.33 -4.02 1.79
C ILE A 36 -2.11 -3.86 2.70
N MET A 37 -1.86 -4.84 3.54
CA MET A 37 -0.64 -4.90 4.35
C MET A 37 0.28 -5.97 3.77
N THR A 38 1.56 -5.64 3.62
CA THR A 38 2.54 -6.68 3.32
C THR A 38 2.70 -7.60 4.54
N PRO A 39 3.12 -8.86 4.37
CA PRO A 39 3.35 -9.74 5.52
C PRO A 39 4.26 -9.13 6.59
N SER A 40 5.32 -8.43 6.19
CA SER A 40 6.22 -7.75 7.13
C SER A 40 5.55 -6.57 7.83
N ALA A 41 4.62 -5.88 7.20
CA ALA A 41 3.89 -4.77 7.82
C ALA A 41 3.10 -5.22 9.07
N THR A 42 2.55 -6.42 9.03
CA THR A 42 1.78 -6.98 10.16
C THR A 42 2.62 -7.20 11.42
N ARG A 43 3.93 -7.21 11.29
CA ARG A 43 4.87 -7.29 12.44
C ARG A 43 5.06 -5.93 13.13
N PHE A 44 4.74 -4.85 12.45
CA PHE A 44 4.88 -3.49 12.99
C PHE A 44 3.54 -2.89 13.42
N SER A 45 2.45 -3.28 12.76
CA SER A 45 1.12 -2.77 13.07
C SER A 45 0.08 -3.86 12.78
N GLY A 46 -0.90 -4.00 13.67
CA GLY A 46 -1.91 -5.05 13.55
C GLY A 46 -2.97 -4.73 12.49
N PRO A 47 -3.44 -5.73 11.73
CA PRO A 47 -4.53 -5.55 10.76
C PRO A 47 -5.82 -5.02 11.40
N THR A 48 -6.12 -5.43 12.62
CA THR A 48 -7.32 -5.04 13.36
C THR A 48 -7.45 -3.52 13.51
N THR A 49 -6.33 -2.81 13.69
CA THR A 49 -6.34 -1.35 13.76
C THR A 49 -6.91 -0.74 12.47
N PHE A 50 -6.45 -1.21 11.32
CA PHE A 50 -6.92 -0.70 10.03
C PHE A 50 -8.36 -1.12 9.73
N GLU A 51 -8.75 -2.32 10.12
CA GLU A 51 -10.14 -2.79 9.97
C GLU A 51 -11.10 -1.93 10.80
N ALA A 52 -10.73 -1.59 12.03
CA ALA A 52 -11.51 -0.72 12.88
C ALA A 52 -11.61 0.71 12.32
N LEU A 53 -10.54 1.24 11.75
CA LEU A 53 -10.51 2.60 11.20
C LEU A 53 -11.28 2.72 9.88
N THR A 54 -11.22 1.72 9.02
CA THR A 54 -11.79 1.77 7.66
C THR A 54 -13.16 1.14 7.54
N GLY A 55 -13.54 0.28 8.49
CA GLY A 55 -14.77 -0.53 8.41
C GLY A 55 -14.71 -1.60 7.32
N ARG A 56 -13.53 -1.92 6.83
CA ARG A 56 -13.30 -2.90 5.75
C ARG A 56 -12.24 -3.92 6.15
N PRO A 57 -12.28 -5.15 5.59
CA PRO A 57 -11.24 -6.12 5.86
C PRO A 57 -9.88 -5.66 5.33
N VAL A 58 -8.82 -6.01 6.05
CA VAL A 58 -7.45 -5.84 5.57
C VAL A 58 -7.07 -7.04 4.71
N HIS A 59 -6.41 -6.77 3.60
CA HIS A 59 -5.93 -7.78 2.66
C HIS A 59 -4.41 -7.93 2.82
N SER A 60 -3.93 -9.15 2.97
CA SER A 60 -2.50 -9.40 3.19
C SER A 60 -1.97 -10.62 2.47
N ASP A 61 -2.83 -11.50 2.01
CA ASP A 61 -2.45 -12.76 1.38
C ASP A 61 -2.98 -12.83 -0.06
N LEU A 62 -2.08 -13.10 -0.99
CA LEU A 62 -2.40 -13.23 -2.41
C LEU A 62 -3.32 -14.42 -2.69
N PHE A 63 -3.23 -15.48 -1.88
CA PHE A 63 -3.95 -16.74 -2.07
C PHE A 63 -5.14 -16.94 -1.13
N SER A 64 -5.40 -15.97 -0.25
CA SER A 64 -6.53 -16.00 0.68
C SER A 64 -7.42 -14.78 0.50
N PRO A 65 -8.20 -14.72 -0.60
CA PRO A 65 -9.05 -13.55 -0.89
C PRO A 65 -10.13 -13.40 0.17
N ARG A 66 -10.43 -12.16 0.54
CA ARG A 66 -11.45 -11.82 1.53
C ARG A 66 -12.69 -11.19 0.93
N GLU A 67 -12.62 -10.59 -0.24
CA GLU A 67 -13.74 -9.95 -0.93
C GLU A 67 -13.88 -10.38 -2.39
N HIS A 68 -12.76 -10.59 -3.10
CA HIS A 68 -12.75 -10.82 -4.54
C HIS A 68 -12.20 -12.21 -4.88
N TYR A 69 -13.05 -13.22 -4.75
CA TYR A 69 -12.64 -14.63 -4.90
C TYR A 69 -12.18 -14.99 -6.32
N GLN A 70 -12.50 -14.19 -7.33
CA GLN A 70 -12.01 -14.36 -8.70
C GLN A 70 -10.67 -13.64 -8.98
N GLY A 71 -10.07 -13.05 -7.96
CA GLY A 71 -8.81 -12.34 -8.04
C GLY A 71 -8.82 -11.07 -7.20
N GLU A 72 -8.35 -11.19 -5.95
CA GLU A 72 -8.35 -10.09 -5.00
C GLU A 72 -7.61 -8.87 -5.53
N HIS A 73 -6.43 -9.09 -6.12
CA HIS A 73 -5.62 -8.03 -6.71
C HIS A 73 -6.32 -7.27 -7.83
N ILE A 74 -7.11 -7.96 -8.66
CA ILE A 74 -7.85 -7.33 -9.76
C ILE A 74 -9.02 -6.53 -9.20
N GLY A 75 -9.78 -7.09 -8.25
CA GLY A 75 -10.91 -6.41 -7.64
C GLY A 75 -10.50 -5.15 -6.89
N LEU A 76 -9.42 -5.21 -6.12
CA LEU A 76 -8.88 -4.07 -5.40
C LEU A 76 -8.36 -2.98 -6.35
N ALA A 77 -7.63 -3.38 -7.40
CA ALA A 77 -7.12 -2.45 -8.40
C ALA A 77 -8.24 -1.72 -9.16
N ARG A 78 -9.31 -2.44 -9.51
CA ARG A 78 -10.46 -1.85 -10.23
C ARG A 78 -11.30 -0.92 -9.37
N ARG A 79 -11.40 -1.19 -8.07
CA ARG A 79 -12.15 -0.35 -7.15
C ARG A 79 -11.47 0.99 -6.92
N ALA A 80 -10.15 1.00 -6.84
CA ALA A 80 -9.38 2.17 -6.43
C ALA A 80 -9.24 3.22 -7.54
N GLU A 81 -9.33 4.48 -7.16
CA GLU A 81 -9.07 5.64 -8.01
C GLU A 81 -7.68 6.23 -7.75
N LEU A 82 -7.15 6.01 -6.56
CA LEU A 82 -5.84 6.45 -6.11
C LEU A 82 -5.22 5.34 -5.27
N ALA A 83 -3.96 5.06 -5.48
CA ALA A 83 -3.19 4.18 -4.61
C ALA A 83 -2.15 4.99 -3.83
N ILE A 84 -2.06 4.73 -2.53
CA ILE A 84 -1.08 5.34 -1.63
C ILE A 84 -0.29 4.21 -0.99
N VAL A 85 1.04 4.27 -1.05
CA VAL A 85 1.91 3.33 -0.34
C VAL A 85 2.63 4.10 0.78
N SER A 86 2.24 3.85 2.00
CA SER A 86 2.74 4.56 3.19
C SER A 86 2.85 3.62 4.39
N PRO A 87 4.04 3.38 4.91
CA PRO A 87 5.33 3.75 4.35
C PRO A 87 5.67 2.92 3.10
N ALA A 88 6.48 3.45 2.21
CA ALA A 88 7.07 2.71 1.11
C ALA A 88 8.51 2.34 1.47
N THR A 89 8.75 1.06 1.74
CA THR A 89 10.10 0.56 2.04
C THR A 89 10.97 0.49 0.79
N ALA A 90 12.27 0.44 0.97
CA ALA A 90 13.22 0.26 -0.13
C ALA A 90 12.89 -0.99 -0.96
N GLN A 91 12.52 -2.09 -0.32
CA GLN A 91 12.15 -3.32 -1.01
C GLN A 91 10.88 -3.15 -1.85
N THR A 92 9.88 -2.48 -1.32
CA THR A 92 8.65 -2.19 -2.07
C THR A 92 8.94 -1.31 -3.27
N LEU A 93 9.75 -0.28 -3.11
CA LEU A 93 10.17 0.57 -4.24
C LEU A 93 10.88 -0.23 -5.31
N ALA A 94 11.80 -1.12 -4.93
CA ALA A 94 12.50 -1.99 -5.86
C ALA A 94 11.55 -2.95 -6.60
N ARG A 95 10.60 -3.56 -5.90
CA ARG A 95 9.57 -4.40 -6.52
C ARG A 95 8.76 -3.63 -7.56
N LEU A 96 8.27 -2.46 -7.22
CA LEU A 96 7.48 -1.63 -8.12
C LEU A 96 8.29 -1.18 -9.33
N ALA A 97 9.55 -0.82 -9.13
CA ALA A 97 10.44 -0.38 -10.19
C ALA A 97 10.73 -1.49 -11.22
N HIS A 98 10.84 -2.73 -10.76
CA HIS A 98 11.20 -3.88 -11.60
C HIS A 98 10.01 -4.75 -12.01
N GLY A 99 8.79 -4.38 -11.63
CA GLY A 99 7.59 -5.16 -11.97
C GLY A 99 7.53 -6.52 -11.28
N LEU A 100 8.15 -6.65 -10.10
CA LEU A 100 8.08 -7.88 -9.32
C LEU A 100 6.74 -7.93 -8.59
N ALA A 101 5.99 -8.98 -8.82
CA ALA A 101 4.63 -9.14 -8.30
C ALA A 101 4.53 -10.44 -7.47
N ASP A 102 5.29 -10.50 -6.39
CA ASP A 102 5.40 -11.67 -5.52
C ASP A 102 4.59 -11.56 -4.22
N ASP A 103 3.95 -10.42 -3.97
CA ASP A 103 2.99 -10.25 -2.89
C ASP A 103 1.69 -9.60 -3.39
N LEU A 104 0.68 -9.52 -2.54
CA LEU A 104 -0.61 -8.96 -2.93
C LEU A 104 -0.50 -7.48 -3.33
N LEU A 105 0.26 -6.69 -2.58
CA LEU A 105 0.41 -5.25 -2.86
C LEU A 105 1.07 -5.00 -4.22
N SER A 106 2.22 -5.63 -4.48
CA SER A 106 2.93 -5.45 -5.75
C SER A 106 2.12 -5.99 -6.93
N THR A 107 1.42 -7.11 -6.74
CA THR A 107 0.53 -7.67 -7.77
C THR A 107 -0.65 -6.74 -8.07
N THR A 108 -1.26 -6.16 -7.03
CA THR A 108 -2.37 -5.21 -7.19
C THR A 108 -1.91 -3.95 -7.90
N LEU A 109 -0.75 -3.40 -7.53
CA LEU A 109 -0.22 -2.19 -8.15
C LEU A 109 0.21 -2.44 -9.61
N LEU A 110 0.62 -3.65 -9.95
CA LEU A 110 0.91 -4.01 -11.35
C LEU A 110 -0.35 -3.93 -12.23
N CYS A 111 -1.52 -4.25 -11.66
CA CYS A 111 -2.82 -4.17 -12.35
C CYS A 111 -3.45 -2.77 -12.27
N PHE A 112 -2.96 -1.91 -11.41
CA PHE A 112 -3.55 -0.59 -11.17
C PHE A 112 -3.10 0.41 -12.23
N THR A 113 -4.05 1.15 -12.79
CA THR A 113 -3.80 2.10 -13.88
C THR A 113 -3.91 3.57 -13.46
N GLY A 114 -4.32 3.82 -12.23
CA GLY A 114 -4.47 5.17 -11.69
C GLY A 114 -3.16 5.74 -11.12
N PRO A 115 -3.22 6.94 -10.53
CA PRO A 115 -2.06 7.55 -9.90
C PRO A 115 -1.63 6.80 -8.63
N VAL A 116 -0.33 6.68 -8.45
CA VAL A 116 0.29 6.04 -7.27
C VAL A 116 1.12 7.07 -6.52
N LEU A 117 0.81 7.24 -5.25
CA LEU A 117 1.52 8.11 -4.34
C LEU A 117 2.41 7.25 -3.45
N LEU A 118 3.71 7.49 -3.47
CA LEU A 118 4.65 6.75 -2.66
C LEU A 118 5.22 7.66 -1.57
N ALA A 119 5.19 7.18 -0.33
CA ALA A 119 5.77 7.85 0.83
C ALA A 119 6.97 7.05 1.36
N PRO A 120 8.17 7.21 0.78
CA PRO A 120 9.34 6.47 1.20
C PRO A 120 9.71 6.76 2.66
N ALA A 121 10.04 5.70 3.40
CA ALA A 121 10.54 5.82 4.76
C ALA A 121 11.58 4.74 5.00
N MET A 122 12.79 5.16 5.31
CA MET A 122 13.93 4.27 5.55
C MET A 122 15.05 5.00 6.26
N ASN A 123 16.03 4.26 6.76
CA ASN A 123 17.26 4.83 7.27
C ASN A 123 17.94 5.69 6.20
N CYS A 124 18.58 6.79 6.62
CA CYS A 124 19.22 7.73 5.68
C CYS A 124 20.34 7.09 4.83
N GLU A 125 21.06 6.13 5.39
CA GLU A 125 22.09 5.40 4.64
C GLU A 125 21.50 4.54 3.52
N MET A 126 20.32 3.96 3.77
CA MET A 126 19.57 3.24 2.73
C MET A 126 19.07 4.19 1.65
N SER A 127 18.64 5.37 2.04
CA SER A 127 18.08 6.37 1.12
C SER A 127 19.12 6.90 0.12
N VAL A 128 20.39 6.98 0.48
CA VAL A 128 21.47 7.44 -0.40
C VAL A 128 22.16 6.31 -1.16
N SER A 129 21.68 5.08 -1.03
CA SER A 129 22.26 3.93 -1.75
C SER A 129 22.13 4.11 -3.27
N TYR A 130 23.15 3.67 -4.01
CA TYR A 130 23.13 3.69 -5.47
C TYR A 130 21.96 2.97 -6.10
N THR A 131 21.43 1.95 -5.45
CA THR A 131 20.25 1.21 -5.92
C THR A 131 19.00 2.10 -6.01
N HIS A 132 18.89 3.12 -5.18
CA HIS A 132 17.81 4.11 -5.27
C HIS A 132 17.97 5.09 -6.41
N LEU A 133 19.19 5.48 -6.73
CA LEU A 133 19.47 6.45 -7.78
C LEU A 133 19.14 5.93 -9.18
N THR A 134 19.01 4.63 -9.34
CA THR A 134 18.68 3.98 -10.62
C THR A 134 17.21 3.63 -10.77
N LEU A 135 16.35 3.91 -9.77
CA LEU A 135 14.93 3.65 -9.88
C LEU A 135 14.29 4.54 -10.96
N PRO A 136 13.38 3.98 -11.78
CA PRO A 136 12.65 4.78 -12.74
C PRO A 136 11.80 5.84 -12.03
N THR A 137 11.36 6.84 -12.78
CA THR A 137 10.58 7.94 -12.24
C THR A 137 9.31 7.42 -11.59
N ILE A 138 9.24 7.58 -10.28
CA ILE A 138 8.07 7.28 -9.46
C ILE A 138 7.68 8.58 -8.78
N LEU A 139 6.38 8.84 -8.66
CA LEU A 139 5.91 10.02 -7.94
C LEU A 139 6.18 9.84 -6.45
N LEU A 140 7.18 10.57 -5.94
CA LEU A 140 7.56 10.59 -4.53
C LEU A 140 6.88 11.76 -3.83
N VAL A 141 6.43 11.51 -2.63
CA VAL A 141 5.77 12.53 -1.80
C VAL A 141 6.39 12.65 -0.44
#